data_fd9c5dcdf1c6580350f8158e1c2dfa85
#
_entry.id   fd9c5dcdf1c6580350f8158e1c2dfa85
#
_cell.length_a   1.000
_cell.length_b   1.000
_cell.length_c   1.000
_cell.angle_alpha   90.00
_cell.angle_beta   90.00
_cell.angle_gamma   90.00
#
_symmetry.space_group_name_H-M   'P 1'
#
loop_
_entity.id
_entity.type
_entity.pdbx_description
1 polymer ?
#
loop_
_entity_poly.entity_id
_entity_poly.type
_entity_poly.pdbx_seq_one_letter_code
_entity_poly.pdbx_strand_id
1 'polypeptide(L)'
;MEKQLYLNSFFSASISIFVPVFIWGNTVSHFPWIIEKLDFSNRTIGFLLMYFSIVQLIASQMAGRIIVPKIGTRNTLVIGTLIFSFSPITFGLSNNEFIFLMSCFPTGIGFGFIYTTATIATNNAEIKTKYILQTYLSAFLSLGFLCGGLFSGFYRNYNFDSHYLFFTLIFVSILSSLLIYKLGLNRDEENIEKMEKLKIPEKNILIFSLYLFIFLGTVMALVDWAPLWFERELLTTSLIASLTIVCWGAGETTGKFLGATMIKFTSEKIVGGYMPLIGSVIYLIIIMYGNIYFILLGLLILGFASANFFPIVIRVALNNTKDNLNTAAANLSTIGFLGFLVGPAIVGYTSEIYSISANTKIISFIWVFLFIFFLITLNLRKIK
;
A
#
# COMPACT_ATOMS: atom_id res chain seq x y z
N MET A 1 -9.62 -31.69 -5.39
CA MET A 1 -10.26 -31.16 -4.16
C MET A 1 -9.29 -30.23 -3.38
N GLU A 2 -8.11 -30.71 -3.01
CA GLU A 2 -7.11 -29.91 -2.27
C GLU A 2 -6.73 -28.59 -2.97
N LYS A 3 -6.41 -28.64 -4.26
CA LYS A 3 -6.04 -27.43 -5.04
C LYS A 3 -7.14 -26.35 -5.03
N GLN A 4 -8.42 -26.76 -5.07
CA GLN A 4 -9.54 -25.83 -5.00
C GLN A 4 -9.66 -25.14 -3.63
N LEU A 5 -9.37 -25.86 -2.54
CA LEU A 5 -9.36 -25.30 -1.18
C LEU A 5 -8.31 -24.18 -1.05
N TYR A 6 -7.10 -24.39 -1.58
CA TYR A 6 -6.05 -23.38 -1.56
C TYR A 6 -6.35 -22.17 -2.47
N LEU A 7 -7.05 -22.37 -3.60
CA LEU A 7 -7.55 -21.26 -4.42
C LEU A 7 -8.63 -20.47 -3.69
N ASN A 8 -9.53 -21.12 -2.97
CA ASN A 8 -10.52 -20.44 -2.14
C ASN A 8 -9.83 -19.62 -1.03
N SER A 9 -8.77 -20.15 -0.40
CA SER A 9 -7.97 -19.42 0.57
C SER A 9 -7.29 -18.19 -0.04
N PHE A 10 -6.80 -18.28 -1.27
CA PHE A 10 -6.29 -17.12 -2.01
C PHE A 10 -7.38 -16.06 -2.26
N PHE A 11 -8.60 -16.46 -2.64
CA PHE A 11 -9.72 -15.52 -2.77
C PHE A 11 -10.12 -14.89 -1.44
N SER A 12 -10.10 -15.67 -0.35
CA SER A 12 -10.28 -15.16 1.02
C SER A 12 -9.25 -14.06 1.35
N ALA A 13 -7.97 -14.31 1.06
CA ALA A 13 -6.90 -13.35 1.22
C ALA A 13 -7.08 -12.10 0.33
N SER A 14 -7.51 -12.30 -0.91
CA SER A 14 -7.74 -11.20 -1.87
C SER A 14 -8.90 -10.29 -1.43
N ILE A 15 -10.00 -10.85 -0.94
CA ILE A 15 -11.12 -10.07 -0.40
C ILE A 15 -10.67 -9.31 0.85
N SER A 16 -9.92 -9.99 1.73
CA SER A 16 -9.46 -9.40 2.99
C SER A 16 -8.52 -8.23 2.80
N ILE A 17 -7.75 -8.17 1.70
CA ILE A 17 -6.86 -7.04 1.41
C ILE A 17 -7.56 -5.94 0.59
N PHE A 18 -8.46 -6.33 -0.32
CA PHE A 18 -9.22 -5.40 -1.15
C PHE A 18 -10.10 -4.47 -0.30
N VAL A 19 -10.88 -5.02 0.64
CA VAL A 19 -11.89 -4.25 1.39
C VAL A 19 -11.26 -3.18 2.28
N PRO A 20 -10.26 -3.46 3.12
CA PRO A 20 -9.59 -2.42 3.89
C PRO A 20 -8.93 -1.34 3.04
N VAL A 21 -8.34 -1.72 1.91
CA VAL A 21 -7.71 -0.75 1.02
C VAL A 21 -8.74 0.07 0.25
N PHE A 22 -9.90 -0.51 -0.09
CA PHE A 22 -11.06 0.24 -0.59
C PHE A 22 -11.54 1.29 0.43
N ILE A 23 -11.63 0.92 1.70
CA ILE A 23 -11.99 1.84 2.79
C ILE A 23 -10.90 2.91 2.96
N TRP A 24 -9.63 2.53 2.89
CA TRP A 24 -8.50 3.47 2.98
C TRP A 24 -8.51 4.47 1.83
N GLY A 25 -8.72 4.04 0.59
CA GLY A 25 -8.86 4.93 -0.58
C GLY A 25 -10.01 5.94 -0.41
N ASN A 26 -11.14 5.51 0.17
CA ASN A 26 -12.22 6.42 0.54
C ASN A 26 -11.76 7.42 1.61
N THR A 27 -11.08 6.97 2.66
CA THR A 27 -10.63 7.82 3.78
C THR A 27 -9.63 8.86 3.31
N VAL A 28 -8.64 8.48 2.50
CA VAL A 28 -7.63 9.40 1.95
C VAL A 28 -8.28 10.45 1.05
N SER A 29 -9.23 10.07 0.22
CA SER A 29 -10.01 11.02 -0.59
C SER A 29 -10.87 11.97 0.25
N HIS A 30 -11.19 11.61 1.50
CA HIS A 30 -11.91 12.45 2.46
C HIS A 30 -10.98 13.28 3.36
N PHE A 31 -9.66 13.14 3.27
CA PHE A 31 -8.74 13.94 4.10
C PHE A 31 -9.01 15.45 4.02
N PRO A 32 -9.27 16.08 2.85
CA PRO A 32 -9.60 17.49 2.81
C PRO A 32 -10.79 17.86 3.69
N TRP A 33 -11.88 17.06 3.63
CA TRP A 33 -13.07 17.23 4.46
C TRP A 33 -12.82 17.00 5.95
N ILE A 34 -12.04 15.96 6.30
CA ILE A 34 -11.67 15.65 7.71
C ILE A 34 -10.84 16.78 8.31
N ILE A 35 -9.87 17.28 7.54
CA ILE A 35 -8.96 18.36 7.96
C ILE A 35 -9.74 19.67 8.18
N GLU A 36 -10.67 19.99 7.29
CA GLU A 36 -11.52 21.18 7.41
C GLU A 36 -12.47 21.06 8.62
N LYS A 37 -13.12 19.90 8.80
CA LYS A 37 -14.03 19.62 9.92
C LYS A 37 -13.36 19.71 11.28
N LEU A 38 -12.09 19.25 11.39
CA LEU A 38 -11.36 19.14 12.65
C LEU A 38 -10.32 20.23 12.87
N ASP A 39 -10.18 21.14 11.90
CA ASP A 39 -9.15 22.22 11.88
C ASP A 39 -7.72 21.67 12.08
N PHE A 40 -7.41 20.59 11.37
CA PHE A 40 -6.10 19.95 11.48
C PHE A 40 -5.05 20.67 10.64
N SER A 41 -3.85 20.79 11.19
CA SER A 41 -2.67 21.17 10.42
C SER A 41 -2.17 19.98 9.58
N ASN A 42 -1.43 20.26 8.51
CA ASN A 42 -0.77 19.22 7.72
C ASN A 42 0.20 18.38 8.58
N ARG A 43 0.86 19.02 9.53
CA ARG A 43 1.75 18.36 10.49
C ARG A 43 1.00 17.34 11.35
N THR A 44 -0.18 17.70 11.85
CA THR A 44 -1.05 16.78 12.61
C THR A 44 -1.38 15.54 11.79
N ILE A 45 -1.82 15.71 10.54
CA ILE A 45 -2.10 14.56 9.65
C ILE A 45 -0.85 13.70 9.43
N GLY A 46 0.30 14.30 9.17
CA GLY A 46 1.56 13.55 9.02
C GLY A 46 1.89 12.70 10.24
N PHE A 47 1.72 13.24 11.45
CA PHE A 47 1.91 12.47 12.69
C PHE A 47 0.88 11.36 12.89
N LEU A 48 -0.38 11.60 12.52
CA LEU A 48 -1.43 10.58 12.61
C LEU A 48 -1.16 9.40 11.65
N LEU A 49 -0.70 9.67 10.42
CA LEU A 49 -0.28 8.65 9.47
C LEU A 49 0.95 7.88 9.97
N MET A 50 1.90 8.57 10.61
CA MET A 50 3.04 7.92 11.27
C MET A 50 2.59 6.99 12.41
N TYR A 51 1.69 7.44 13.27
CA TYR A 51 1.16 6.65 14.38
C TYR A 51 0.42 5.40 13.86
N PHE A 52 -0.45 5.56 12.86
CA PHE A 52 -1.09 4.45 12.17
C PHE A 52 -0.07 3.41 11.70
N SER A 53 1.00 3.85 11.04
CA SER A 53 2.04 2.97 10.48
C SER A 53 2.84 2.24 11.57
N ILE A 54 3.10 2.87 12.72
CA ILE A 54 3.73 2.22 13.87
C ILE A 54 2.86 1.07 14.39
N VAL A 55 1.58 1.34 14.61
CA VAL A 55 0.62 0.34 15.08
C VAL A 55 0.52 -0.82 14.09
N GLN A 56 0.43 -0.51 12.79
CA GLN A 56 0.40 -1.50 11.72
C GLN A 56 1.65 -2.39 11.73
N LEU A 57 2.85 -1.81 11.88
CA LEU A 57 4.10 -2.56 11.88
C LEU A 57 4.16 -3.54 13.07
N ILE A 58 3.80 -3.07 14.27
CA ILE A 58 3.75 -3.92 15.47
C ILE A 58 2.73 -5.04 15.27
N ALA A 59 1.53 -4.72 14.80
CA ALA A 59 0.46 -5.67 14.57
C ALA A 59 0.86 -6.73 13.51
N SER A 60 1.56 -6.32 12.44
CA SER A 60 2.08 -7.23 11.41
C SER A 60 3.05 -8.26 11.99
N GLN A 61 3.97 -7.83 12.87
CA GLN A 61 4.90 -8.74 13.54
C GLN A 61 4.18 -9.70 14.50
N MET A 62 3.19 -9.20 15.23
CA MET A 62 2.36 -10.04 16.10
C MET A 62 1.55 -11.06 15.31
N ALA A 63 0.95 -10.65 14.18
CA ALA A 63 0.19 -11.53 13.29
C ALA A 63 1.04 -12.71 12.80
N GLY A 64 2.18 -12.44 12.18
CA GLY A 64 3.02 -13.49 11.60
C GLY A 64 3.68 -14.42 12.63
N ARG A 65 4.11 -13.88 13.77
CA ARG A 65 4.89 -14.65 14.78
C ARG A 65 4.05 -15.33 15.85
N ILE A 66 2.89 -14.74 16.18
CA ILE A 66 2.13 -15.17 17.36
C ILE A 66 0.71 -15.62 16.97
N ILE A 67 -0.02 -14.80 16.21
CA ILE A 67 -1.45 -15.01 16.01
C ILE A 67 -1.70 -16.10 14.96
N VAL A 68 -1.14 -15.96 13.76
CA VAL A 68 -1.32 -16.93 12.66
C VAL A 68 -0.86 -18.34 13.08
N PRO A 69 0.30 -18.55 13.73
CA PRO A 69 0.68 -19.88 14.21
C PRO A 69 -0.30 -20.49 15.21
N LYS A 70 -1.04 -19.67 15.97
CA LYS A 70 -1.98 -20.17 16.99
C LYS A 70 -3.38 -20.46 16.42
N ILE A 71 -3.94 -19.53 15.66
CA ILE A 71 -5.35 -19.59 15.24
C ILE A 71 -5.58 -19.79 13.74
N GLY A 72 -4.50 -19.81 12.94
CA GLY A 72 -4.54 -19.99 11.48
C GLY A 72 -4.80 -18.69 10.72
N THR A 73 -4.65 -18.76 9.37
CA THR A 73 -4.83 -17.60 8.50
C THR A 73 -6.28 -17.16 8.44
N ARG A 74 -7.24 -18.07 8.30
CA ARG A 74 -8.67 -17.76 8.23
C ARG A 74 -9.14 -16.88 9.40
N ASN A 75 -8.91 -17.35 10.62
CA ASN A 75 -9.40 -16.66 11.82
C ASN A 75 -8.68 -15.31 12.01
N THR A 76 -7.38 -15.25 11.69
CA THR A 76 -6.63 -14.00 11.77
C THR A 76 -7.14 -12.95 10.76
N LEU A 77 -7.47 -13.36 9.51
CA LEU A 77 -8.06 -12.48 8.51
C LEU A 77 -9.43 -11.95 8.96
N VAL A 78 -10.29 -12.83 9.48
CA VAL A 78 -11.61 -12.44 10.00
C VAL A 78 -11.48 -11.44 11.15
N ILE A 79 -10.65 -11.74 12.15
CA ILE A 79 -10.42 -10.85 13.29
C ILE A 79 -9.85 -9.52 12.83
N GLY A 80 -8.85 -9.54 11.94
CA GLY A 80 -8.26 -8.33 11.37
C GLY A 80 -9.29 -7.47 10.66
N THR A 81 -10.17 -8.07 9.83
CA THR A 81 -11.23 -7.36 9.10
C THR A 81 -12.28 -6.78 10.07
N LEU A 82 -12.66 -7.52 11.11
CA LEU A 82 -13.60 -7.04 12.13
C LEU A 82 -12.99 -5.88 12.94
N ILE A 83 -11.73 -5.97 13.35
CA ILE A 83 -11.04 -4.85 14.04
C ILE A 83 -10.98 -3.64 13.11
N PHE A 84 -10.63 -3.85 11.84
CA PHE A 84 -10.56 -2.77 10.85
C PHE A 84 -11.92 -2.10 10.62
N SER A 85 -13.03 -2.84 10.75
CA SER A 85 -14.39 -2.30 10.56
C SER A 85 -14.74 -1.16 11.52
N PHE A 86 -14.06 -1.04 12.67
CA PHE A 86 -14.21 0.09 13.58
C PHE A 86 -13.59 1.39 13.05
N SER A 87 -12.66 1.30 12.10
CA SER A 87 -11.96 2.43 11.52
C SER A 87 -12.91 3.47 10.87
N PRO A 88 -13.83 3.09 9.96
CA PRO A 88 -14.77 4.04 9.39
C PRO A 88 -15.67 4.73 10.43
N ILE A 89 -16.12 3.99 11.46
CA ILE A 89 -16.94 4.57 12.54
C ILE A 89 -16.21 5.72 13.20
N THR A 90 -14.98 5.42 13.64
CA THR A 90 -14.19 6.37 14.42
C THR A 90 -13.78 7.57 13.57
N PHE A 91 -13.45 7.39 12.29
CA PHE A 91 -13.19 8.51 11.37
C PHE A 91 -14.42 9.39 11.17
N GLY A 92 -15.59 8.80 10.92
CA GLY A 92 -16.86 9.53 10.72
C GLY A 92 -17.33 10.28 11.97
N LEU A 93 -17.15 9.70 13.16
CA LEU A 93 -17.57 10.28 14.43
C LEU A 93 -16.52 11.17 15.09
N SER A 94 -15.33 11.30 14.54
CA SER A 94 -14.28 12.11 15.12
C SER A 94 -14.69 13.59 15.22
N ASN A 95 -14.63 14.15 16.43
CA ASN A 95 -14.94 15.53 16.75
C ASN A 95 -13.71 16.31 17.22
N ASN A 96 -12.59 15.63 17.45
CA ASN A 96 -11.33 16.20 17.89
C ASN A 96 -10.15 15.30 17.53
N GLU A 97 -8.95 15.84 17.69
CA GLU A 97 -7.69 15.16 17.37
C GLU A 97 -7.52 13.84 18.14
N PHE A 98 -7.90 13.81 19.41
CA PHE A 98 -7.73 12.63 20.26
C PHE A 98 -8.58 11.45 19.77
N ILE A 99 -9.86 11.68 19.42
CA ILE A 99 -10.75 10.63 18.90
C ILE A 99 -10.24 10.13 17.56
N PHE A 100 -9.74 11.05 16.70
CA PHE A 100 -9.15 10.67 15.43
C PHE A 100 -7.87 9.84 15.62
N LEU A 101 -7.00 10.21 16.56
CA LEU A 101 -5.82 9.42 16.93
C LEU A 101 -6.21 8.02 17.40
N MET A 102 -7.25 7.92 18.24
CA MET A 102 -7.77 6.62 18.68
C MET A 102 -8.31 5.77 17.53
N SER A 103 -8.80 6.38 16.45
CA SER A 103 -9.27 5.66 15.26
C SER A 103 -8.12 5.03 14.46
N CYS A 104 -6.93 5.61 14.51
CA CYS A 104 -5.75 5.05 13.85
C CYS A 104 -5.32 3.71 14.47
N PHE A 105 -5.67 3.46 15.73
CA PHE A 105 -5.30 2.22 16.42
C PHE A 105 -6.00 0.97 15.84
N PRO A 106 -7.34 0.86 15.75
CA PRO A 106 -7.98 -0.29 15.12
C PRO A 106 -7.63 -0.39 13.63
N THR A 107 -7.44 0.75 12.94
CA THR A 107 -6.99 0.77 11.55
C THR A 107 -5.63 0.08 11.40
N GLY A 108 -4.64 0.47 12.21
CA GLY A 108 -3.30 -0.09 12.16
C GLY A 108 -3.27 -1.58 12.55
N ILE A 109 -3.97 -1.97 13.62
CA ILE A 109 -4.04 -3.39 14.05
C ILE A 109 -4.69 -4.23 12.95
N GLY A 110 -5.87 -3.83 12.49
CA GLY A 110 -6.62 -4.58 11.48
C GLY A 110 -5.82 -4.75 10.20
N PHE A 111 -5.25 -3.67 9.67
CA PHE A 111 -4.46 -3.71 8.45
C PHE A 111 -3.17 -4.54 8.61
N GLY A 112 -2.48 -4.43 9.75
CA GLY A 112 -1.29 -5.22 10.04
C GLY A 112 -1.59 -6.73 10.11
N PHE A 113 -2.71 -7.11 10.71
CA PHE A 113 -3.16 -8.52 10.75
C PHE A 113 -3.50 -9.01 9.35
N ILE A 114 -4.27 -8.24 8.59
CA ILE A 114 -4.74 -8.61 7.25
C ILE A 114 -3.58 -8.75 6.28
N TYR A 115 -2.72 -7.73 6.16
CA TYR A 115 -1.66 -7.70 5.15
C TYR A 115 -0.69 -8.86 5.30
N THR A 116 -0.18 -9.08 6.52
CA THR A 116 0.75 -10.18 6.81
C THR A 116 0.10 -11.54 6.58
N THR A 117 -1.13 -11.71 7.07
CA THR A 117 -1.82 -13.00 6.97
C THR A 117 -2.25 -13.32 5.54
N ALA A 118 -2.72 -12.34 4.77
CA ALA A 118 -3.06 -12.50 3.36
C ALA A 118 -1.83 -12.93 2.54
N THR A 119 -0.67 -12.35 2.81
CA THR A 119 0.60 -12.73 2.19
C THR A 119 0.96 -14.18 2.51
N ILE A 120 0.83 -14.61 3.78
CA ILE A 120 1.09 -16.00 4.20
C ILE A 120 0.11 -16.96 3.51
N ALA A 121 -1.19 -16.68 3.53
CA ALA A 121 -2.21 -17.54 2.91
C ALA A 121 -1.98 -17.66 1.40
N THR A 122 -1.62 -16.57 0.73
CA THR A 122 -1.31 -16.57 -0.70
C THR A 122 -0.05 -17.37 -1.01
N ASN A 123 1.01 -17.24 -0.20
CA ASN A 123 2.23 -18.03 -0.37
C ASN A 123 1.96 -19.54 -0.23
N ASN A 124 1.16 -19.93 0.77
CA ASN A 124 0.75 -21.32 0.93
C ASN A 124 -0.04 -21.83 -0.29
N ALA A 125 -0.92 -20.98 -0.82
CA ALA A 125 -1.67 -21.31 -2.04
C ALA A 125 -0.74 -21.43 -3.27
N GLU A 126 0.27 -20.59 -3.44
CA GLU A 126 1.28 -20.70 -4.50
C GLU A 126 2.04 -22.01 -4.44
N ILE A 127 2.53 -22.40 -3.26
CA ILE A 127 3.28 -23.64 -3.05
C ILE A 127 2.44 -24.87 -3.46
N LYS A 128 1.17 -24.87 -3.09
CA LYS A 128 0.27 -26.01 -3.34
C LYS A 128 -0.30 -26.05 -4.76
N THR A 129 -0.61 -24.88 -5.34
CA THR A 129 -1.24 -24.80 -6.67
C THR A 129 -0.25 -24.69 -7.80
N LYS A 130 0.99 -24.27 -7.52
CA LYS A 130 2.04 -23.91 -8.50
C LYS A 130 1.65 -22.73 -9.41
N TYR A 131 0.69 -21.91 -9.00
CA TYR A 131 0.34 -20.65 -9.68
C TYR A 131 1.08 -19.49 -9.04
N ILE A 132 1.37 -18.44 -9.80
CA ILE A 132 1.93 -17.18 -9.29
C ILE A 132 0.76 -16.31 -8.82
N LEU A 133 0.51 -16.25 -7.50
CA LEU A 133 -0.66 -15.60 -6.91
C LEU A 133 -0.33 -14.30 -6.18
N GLN A 134 0.90 -14.12 -5.69
CA GLN A 134 1.30 -12.91 -4.94
C GLN A 134 1.16 -11.63 -5.78
N THR A 135 1.44 -11.70 -7.08
CA THR A 135 1.25 -10.57 -8.00
C THR A 135 -0.22 -10.18 -8.09
N TYR A 136 -1.11 -11.17 -8.15
CA TYR A 136 -2.56 -10.92 -8.16
C TYR A 136 -3.05 -10.37 -6.81
N LEU A 137 -2.54 -10.86 -5.68
CA LEU A 137 -2.85 -10.29 -4.37
C LEU A 137 -2.50 -8.80 -4.33
N SER A 138 -1.31 -8.44 -4.82
CA SER A 138 -0.88 -7.04 -4.92
C SER A 138 -1.76 -6.22 -5.88
N ALA A 139 -2.27 -6.83 -6.95
CA ALA A 139 -3.20 -6.17 -7.86
C ALA A 139 -4.56 -5.91 -7.21
N PHE A 140 -5.08 -6.85 -6.38
CA PHE A 140 -6.30 -6.63 -5.60
C PHE A 140 -6.16 -5.50 -4.59
N LEU A 141 -4.97 -5.31 -3.99
CA LEU A 141 -4.67 -4.15 -3.14
C LEU A 141 -4.82 -2.85 -3.93
N SER A 142 -4.14 -2.71 -5.07
CA SER A 142 -4.20 -1.49 -5.89
C SER A 142 -5.59 -1.25 -6.45
N LEU A 143 -6.31 -2.31 -6.83
CA LEU A 143 -7.70 -2.24 -7.29
C LEU A 143 -8.63 -1.73 -6.18
N GLY A 144 -8.44 -2.19 -4.94
CA GLY A 144 -9.20 -1.69 -3.78
C GLY A 144 -9.01 -0.19 -3.61
N PHE A 145 -7.77 0.29 -3.69
CA PHE A 145 -7.44 1.71 -3.57
C PHE A 145 -8.08 2.55 -4.67
N LEU A 146 -7.98 2.10 -5.93
CA LEU A 146 -8.62 2.71 -7.09
C LEU A 146 -10.14 2.81 -6.91
N CYS A 147 -10.80 1.69 -6.58
CA CYS A 147 -12.25 1.67 -6.40
C CYS A 147 -12.70 2.57 -5.23
N GLY A 148 -11.92 2.62 -4.15
CA GLY A 148 -12.16 3.50 -3.01
C GLY A 148 -12.11 4.97 -3.38
N GLY A 149 -11.06 5.39 -4.09
CA GLY A 149 -10.92 6.76 -4.59
C GLY A 149 -12.04 7.15 -5.54
N LEU A 150 -12.40 6.27 -6.47
CA LEU A 150 -13.49 6.50 -7.43
C LEU A 150 -14.83 6.68 -6.71
N PHE A 151 -15.15 5.77 -5.80
CA PHE A 151 -16.41 5.81 -5.03
C PHE A 151 -16.52 7.08 -4.17
N SER A 152 -15.44 7.44 -3.48
CA SER A 152 -15.35 8.67 -2.71
C SER A 152 -15.54 9.91 -3.57
N GLY A 153 -14.89 9.96 -4.73
CA GLY A 153 -15.00 11.09 -5.66
C GLY A 153 -16.44 11.35 -6.11
N PHE A 154 -17.15 10.31 -6.50
CA PHE A 154 -18.58 10.42 -6.82
C PHE A 154 -19.40 10.85 -5.61
N TYR A 155 -19.19 10.22 -4.47
CA TYR A 155 -19.96 10.48 -3.25
C TYR A 155 -19.87 11.95 -2.81
N ARG A 156 -18.65 12.50 -2.80
CA ARG A 156 -18.41 13.91 -2.45
C ARG A 156 -18.91 14.89 -3.51
N ASN A 157 -18.83 14.53 -4.80
CA ASN A 157 -19.30 15.39 -5.88
C ASN A 157 -20.82 15.61 -5.86
N TYR A 158 -21.58 14.63 -5.40
CA TYR A 158 -23.03 14.77 -5.21
C TYR A 158 -23.43 15.35 -3.84
N ASN A 159 -22.47 15.81 -3.05
CA ASN A 159 -22.67 16.38 -1.70
C ASN A 159 -23.45 15.45 -0.76
N PHE A 160 -23.29 14.13 -0.91
CA PHE A 160 -23.84 13.20 0.06
C PHE A 160 -23.14 13.34 1.40
N ASP A 161 -23.90 13.14 2.48
CA ASP A 161 -23.36 13.23 3.83
C ASP A 161 -22.29 12.15 4.08
N SER A 162 -21.06 12.60 4.32
CA SER A 162 -19.91 11.71 4.55
C SER A 162 -20.08 10.78 5.76
N HIS A 163 -20.91 11.14 6.74
CA HIS A 163 -21.20 10.25 7.86
C HIS A 163 -21.89 8.95 7.41
N TYR A 164 -22.88 9.04 6.50
CA TYR A 164 -23.54 7.85 5.95
C TYR A 164 -22.58 6.97 5.16
N LEU A 165 -21.61 7.56 4.47
CA LEU A 165 -20.58 6.80 3.79
C LEU A 165 -19.81 5.91 4.77
N PHE A 166 -19.29 6.48 5.85
CA PHE A 166 -18.51 5.74 6.83
C PHE A 166 -19.33 4.62 7.48
N PHE A 167 -20.61 4.83 7.73
CA PHE A 167 -21.51 3.76 8.22
C PHE A 167 -21.70 2.64 7.20
N THR A 168 -21.87 2.96 5.91
CA THR A 168 -22.02 1.91 4.87
C THR A 168 -20.74 1.08 4.71
N LEU A 169 -19.56 1.69 4.88
CA LEU A 169 -18.28 0.99 4.81
C LEU A 169 -18.11 -0.07 5.92
N ILE A 170 -18.74 0.14 7.09
CA ILE A 170 -18.78 -0.87 8.15
C ILE A 170 -19.51 -2.12 7.67
N PHE A 171 -20.67 -1.92 7.06
CA PHE A 171 -21.50 -3.01 6.54
C PHE A 171 -20.71 -3.87 5.53
N VAL A 172 -20.01 -3.20 4.60
CA VAL A 172 -19.13 -3.86 3.63
C VAL A 172 -18.06 -4.70 4.33
N SER A 173 -17.44 -4.15 5.37
CA SER A 173 -16.39 -4.83 6.14
C SER A 173 -16.91 -6.07 6.87
N ILE A 174 -18.05 -5.95 7.54
CA ILE A 174 -18.68 -7.08 8.27
C ILE A 174 -19.12 -8.16 7.28
N LEU A 175 -19.77 -7.80 6.17
CA LEU A 175 -20.20 -8.76 5.15
C LEU A 175 -18.99 -9.49 4.52
N SER A 176 -17.90 -8.77 4.26
CA SER A 176 -16.68 -9.38 3.74
C SER A 176 -16.06 -10.38 4.73
N SER A 177 -16.15 -10.12 6.04
CA SER A 177 -15.64 -11.05 7.06
C SER A 177 -16.33 -12.41 7.02
N LEU A 178 -17.63 -12.47 6.70
CA LEU A 178 -18.37 -13.71 6.50
C LEU A 178 -17.89 -14.49 5.27
N LEU A 179 -17.62 -13.78 4.17
CA LEU A 179 -17.07 -14.42 2.96
C LEU A 179 -15.64 -14.94 3.20
N ILE A 180 -14.81 -14.15 3.89
CA ILE A 180 -13.45 -14.54 4.29
C ILE A 180 -13.50 -15.82 5.14
N TYR A 181 -14.40 -15.89 6.11
CA TYR A 181 -14.57 -17.08 6.94
C TYR A 181 -14.98 -18.30 6.14
N LYS A 182 -15.90 -18.13 5.18
CA LYS A 182 -16.40 -19.23 4.34
C LYS A 182 -15.35 -19.78 3.37
N LEU A 183 -14.50 -18.92 2.84
CA LEU A 183 -13.50 -19.27 1.81
C LEU A 183 -12.14 -19.67 2.40
N GLY A 184 -11.83 -19.24 3.61
CA GLY A 184 -10.54 -19.49 4.26
C GLY A 184 -10.35 -20.92 4.72
N LEU A 185 -9.10 -21.39 4.71
CA LEU A 185 -8.71 -22.71 5.20
C LEU A 185 -8.84 -22.82 6.73
N ASN A 186 -9.20 -24.02 7.22
CA ASN A 186 -9.11 -24.33 8.63
C ASN A 186 -7.65 -24.42 9.09
N ARG A 187 -7.40 -24.15 10.36
CA ARG A 187 -6.04 -24.18 10.93
C ARG A 187 -5.35 -25.53 10.72
N ASP A 188 -6.11 -26.61 10.86
CA ASP A 188 -5.60 -27.98 10.76
C ASP A 188 -5.23 -28.38 9.31
N GLU A 189 -5.71 -27.64 8.32
CA GLU A 189 -5.40 -27.82 6.90
C GLU A 189 -4.19 -26.99 6.44
N GLU A 190 -3.67 -26.12 7.31
CA GLU A 190 -2.59 -25.19 6.99
C GLU A 190 -1.23 -25.71 7.45
N ASN A 191 -0.25 -25.61 6.57
CA ASN A 191 1.15 -25.85 6.92
C ASN A 191 1.83 -24.49 7.20
N ILE A 192 1.77 -24.05 8.47
CA ILE A 192 2.33 -22.76 8.87
C ILE A 192 3.69 -22.97 9.51
N GLU A 193 4.73 -22.52 8.81
CA GLU A 193 6.08 -22.50 9.34
C GLU A 193 6.24 -21.36 10.37
N LYS A 194 6.96 -21.63 11.45
CA LYS A 194 7.30 -20.61 12.45
C LYS A 194 8.31 -19.62 11.84
N MET A 195 8.03 -18.34 11.95
CA MET A 195 8.99 -17.30 11.56
C MET A 195 10.26 -17.37 12.45
N GLU A 196 11.42 -17.25 11.82
CA GLU A 196 12.70 -17.17 12.52
C GLU A 196 12.82 -15.88 13.38
N LYS A 197 13.75 -15.89 14.33
CA LYS A 197 14.10 -14.70 15.12
C LYS A 197 14.67 -13.62 14.21
N LEU A 198 14.43 -12.36 14.59
CA LEU A 198 15.04 -11.20 13.91
C LEU A 198 16.58 -11.33 13.97
N LYS A 199 17.22 -11.30 12.82
CA LYS A 199 18.69 -11.25 12.67
C LYS A 199 19.05 -9.94 11.94
N ILE A 200 20.22 -9.42 12.24
CA ILE A 200 20.77 -8.27 11.52
C ILE A 200 20.98 -8.69 10.05
N PRO A 201 20.43 -7.93 9.09
CA PRO A 201 20.53 -8.29 7.69
C PRO A 201 21.97 -8.15 7.18
N GLU A 202 22.36 -8.98 6.21
CA GLU A 202 23.62 -8.80 5.51
C GLU A 202 23.63 -7.50 4.68
N LYS A 203 24.83 -7.01 4.35
CA LYS A 203 25.01 -5.74 3.62
C LYS A 203 24.21 -5.66 2.31
N ASN A 204 24.09 -6.77 1.59
CA ASN A 204 23.32 -6.82 0.34
C ASN A 204 21.83 -6.58 0.60
N ILE A 205 21.27 -7.29 1.58
CA ILE A 205 19.87 -7.13 1.98
C ILE A 205 19.62 -5.70 2.47
N LEU A 206 20.52 -5.12 3.24
CA LEU A 206 20.40 -3.75 3.73
C LEU A 206 20.34 -2.71 2.58
N ILE A 207 21.18 -2.86 1.54
CA ILE A 207 21.15 -1.97 0.38
C ILE A 207 19.82 -2.05 -0.36
N PHE A 208 19.31 -3.26 -0.63
CA PHE A 208 18.02 -3.41 -1.29
C PHE A 208 16.84 -2.99 -0.41
N SER A 209 16.94 -3.18 0.90
CA SER A 209 15.96 -2.66 1.85
C SER A 209 15.90 -1.13 1.85
N LEU A 210 17.02 -0.45 1.66
CA LEU A 210 17.05 1.02 1.55
C LEU A 210 16.33 1.51 0.29
N TYR A 211 16.48 0.82 -0.85
CA TYR A 211 15.69 1.13 -2.04
C TYR A 211 14.18 1.01 -1.77
N LEU A 212 13.77 -0.07 -1.09
CA LEU A 212 12.37 -0.27 -0.72
C LEU A 212 11.88 0.78 0.28
N PHE A 213 12.69 1.13 1.28
CA PHE A 213 12.37 2.17 2.26
C PHE A 213 12.09 3.52 1.59
N ILE A 214 12.99 3.97 0.71
CA ILE A 214 12.83 5.23 0.01
C ILE A 214 11.62 5.18 -0.93
N PHE A 215 11.48 4.09 -1.70
CA PHE A 215 10.38 3.93 -2.65
C PHE A 215 9.02 3.92 -1.94
N LEU A 216 8.83 3.06 -0.95
CA LEU A 216 7.55 2.92 -0.25
C LEU A 216 7.18 4.18 0.54
N GLY A 217 8.18 4.84 1.15
CA GLY A 217 7.97 6.10 1.85
C GLY A 217 7.51 7.21 0.92
N THR A 218 8.14 7.34 -0.23
CA THR A 218 7.80 8.37 -1.22
C THR A 218 6.50 8.06 -1.97
N VAL A 219 6.15 6.78 -2.20
CA VAL A 219 4.85 6.37 -2.75
C VAL A 219 3.72 6.81 -1.82
N MET A 220 3.77 6.44 -0.54
CA MET A 220 2.73 6.82 0.41
C MET A 220 2.65 8.33 0.59
N ALA A 221 3.80 9.01 0.69
CA ALA A 221 3.85 10.45 0.75
C ALA A 221 3.21 11.12 -0.48
N LEU A 222 3.42 10.59 -1.68
CA LEU A 222 2.80 11.13 -2.90
C LEU A 222 1.30 10.85 -2.92
N VAL A 223 0.91 9.61 -2.66
CA VAL A 223 -0.46 9.12 -2.92
C VAL A 223 -1.43 9.59 -1.83
N ASP A 224 -1.05 9.51 -0.55
CA ASP A 224 -1.91 9.95 0.56
C ASP A 224 -2.11 11.46 0.59
N TRP A 225 -1.13 12.24 0.07
CA TRP A 225 -1.21 13.70 0.05
C TRP A 225 -1.78 14.27 -1.27
N ALA A 226 -1.90 13.46 -2.34
CA ALA A 226 -2.33 13.94 -3.64
C ALA A 226 -3.75 14.54 -3.65
N PRO A 227 -4.80 13.95 -3.02
CA PRO A 227 -6.12 14.58 -2.98
C PRO A 227 -6.12 15.93 -2.26
N LEU A 228 -5.38 16.02 -1.14
CA LEU A 228 -5.27 17.27 -0.38
C LEU A 228 -4.53 18.35 -1.17
N TRP A 229 -3.46 17.97 -1.88
CA TRP A 229 -2.73 18.85 -2.79
C TRP A 229 -3.64 19.44 -3.88
N PHE A 230 -4.42 18.58 -4.54
CA PHE A 230 -5.31 19.01 -5.61
C PHE A 230 -6.43 19.94 -5.10
N GLU A 231 -7.04 19.62 -3.98
CA GLU A 231 -8.18 20.39 -3.46
C GLU A 231 -7.74 21.72 -2.84
N ARG A 232 -6.65 21.74 -2.05
CA ARG A 232 -6.23 22.94 -1.31
C ARG A 232 -5.29 23.86 -2.08
N GLU A 233 -4.33 23.31 -2.82
CA GLU A 233 -3.32 24.14 -3.52
C GLU A 233 -3.66 24.36 -4.99
N LEU A 234 -4.23 23.35 -5.67
CA LEU A 234 -4.65 23.46 -7.07
C LEU A 234 -6.11 23.88 -7.22
N LEU A 235 -6.83 24.07 -6.11
CA LEU A 235 -8.22 24.56 -6.04
C LEU A 235 -9.19 23.76 -6.94
N THR A 236 -9.03 22.46 -6.99
CA THR A 236 -9.88 21.57 -7.81
C THR A 236 -11.13 21.14 -7.04
N THR A 237 -12.11 20.60 -7.76
CA THR A 237 -13.26 19.94 -7.16
C THR A 237 -12.85 18.64 -6.46
N SER A 238 -13.64 18.21 -5.48
CA SER A 238 -13.41 16.94 -4.77
C SER A 238 -13.36 15.72 -5.68
N LEU A 239 -14.13 15.74 -6.79
CA LEU A 239 -14.07 14.69 -7.81
C LEU A 239 -12.70 14.65 -8.48
N ILE A 240 -12.19 15.79 -8.96
CA ILE A 240 -10.88 15.87 -9.62
C ILE A 240 -9.76 15.50 -8.63
N ALA A 241 -9.86 15.93 -7.39
CA ALA A 241 -8.92 15.56 -6.33
C ALA A 241 -8.89 14.04 -6.10
N SER A 242 -10.04 13.38 -6.07
CA SER A 242 -10.13 11.92 -5.93
C SER A 242 -9.59 11.16 -7.14
N LEU A 243 -9.61 11.76 -8.35
CA LEU A 243 -9.02 11.17 -9.56
C LEU A 243 -7.50 10.97 -9.44
N THR A 244 -6.82 11.63 -8.51
CA THR A 244 -5.39 11.38 -8.24
C THR A 244 -5.17 9.93 -7.79
N ILE A 245 -5.99 9.43 -6.87
CA ILE A 245 -5.97 8.05 -6.39
C ILE A 245 -6.39 7.09 -7.50
N VAL A 246 -7.42 7.46 -8.26
CA VAL A 246 -7.93 6.62 -9.37
C VAL A 246 -6.87 6.46 -10.46
N CYS A 247 -6.24 7.53 -10.90
CA CYS A 247 -5.20 7.48 -11.94
C CYS A 247 -3.97 6.69 -11.48
N TRP A 248 -3.46 6.96 -10.26
CA TRP A 248 -2.38 6.16 -9.70
C TRP A 248 -2.75 4.69 -9.59
N GLY A 249 -3.87 4.37 -8.95
CA GLY A 249 -4.35 3.00 -8.73
C GLY A 249 -4.63 2.25 -10.04
N ALA A 250 -5.15 2.92 -11.08
CA ALA A 250 -5.37 2.34 -12.41
C ALA A 250 -4.04 1.97 -13.07
N GLY A 251 -3.06 2.88 -13.04
CA GLY A 251 -1.71 2.62 -13.53
C GLY A 251 -1.07 1.45 -12.80
N GLU A 252 -1.05 1.50 -11.48
CA GLU A 252 -0.43 0.47 -10.63
C GLU A 252 -1.09 -0.91 -10.82
N THR A 253 -2.42 -0.97 -10.83
CA THR A 253 -3.17 -2.21 -11.05
C THR A 253 -2.84 -2.81 -12.42
N THR A 254 -2.91 -2.00 -13.46
CA THR A 254 -2.62 -2.45 -14.83
C THR A 254 -1.17 -2.91 -14.97
N GLY A 255 -0.22 -2.15 -14.40
CA GLY A 255 1.19 -2.50 -14.39
C GLY A 255 1.48 -3.82 -13.67
N LYS A 256 0.81 -4.10 -12.54
CA LYS A 256 0.94 -5.37 -11.81
C LYS A 256 0.36 -6.55 -12.59
N PHE A 257 -0.82 -6.42 -13.20
CA PHE A 257 -1.39 -7.49 -14.03
C PHE A 257 -0.52 -7.82 -15.25
N LEU A 258 0.08 -6.82 -15.87
CA LEU A 258 0.93 -7.01 -17.04
C LEU A 258 2.39 -7.33 -16.69
N GLY A 259 2.80 -7.18 -15.42
CA GLY A 259 4.19 -7.26 -14.99
C GLY A 259 4.90 -8.54 -15.39
N ALA A 260 4.31 -9.71 -15.14
CA ALA A 260 4.88 -10.99 -15.51
C ALA A 260 5.07 -11.12 -17.03
N THR A 261 4.11 -10.64 -17.81
CA THR A 261 4.15 -10.64 -19.28
C THR A 261 5.25 -9.70 -19.78
N MET A 262 5.34 -8.49 -19.23
CA MET A 262 6.38 -7.53 -19.59
C MET A 262 7.78 -8.07 -19.29
N ILE A 263 8.00 -8.68 -18.12
CA ILE A 263 9.29 -9.29 -17.75
C ILE A 263 9.65 -10.42 -18.72
N LYS A 264 8.67 -11.24 -19.13
CA LYS A 264 8.90 -12.33 -20.08
C LYS A 264 9.37 -11.85 -21.44
N PHE A 265 8.83 -10.74 -21.95
CA PHE A 265 9.18 -10.19 -23.27
C PHE A 265 10.38 -9.23 -23.23
N THR A 266 10.80 -8.79 -22.05
CA THR A 266 11.88 -7.82 -21.88
C THR A 266 12.92 -8.33 -20.89
N SER A 267 13.01 -7.71 -19.71
CA SER A 267 13.83 -8.16 -18.58
C SER A 267 13.39 -7.48 -17.28
N GLU A 268 13.80 -8.05 -16.13
CA GLU A 268 13.60 -7.42 -14.82
C GLU A 268 14.25 -6.02 -14.75
N LYS A 269 15.40 -5.83 -15.40
CA LYS A 269 16.10 -4.55 -15.48
C LYS A 269 15.31 -3.48 -16.22
N ILE A 270 14.60 -3.86 -17.30
CA ILE A 270 13.74 -2.93 -18.05
C ILE A 270 12.51 -2.59 -17.20
N VAL A 271 11.80 -3.59 -16.70
CA VAL A 271 10.53 -3.40 -15.98
C VAL A 271 10.73 -2.79 -14.59
N GLY A 272 11.80 -3.15 -13.87
CA GLY A 272 12.08 -2.64 -12.52
C GLY A 272 13.03 -1.45 -12.46
N GLY A 273 13.69 -1.11 -13.55
CA GLY A 273 14.67 -0.01 -13.58
C GLY A 273 14.36 1.07 -14.60
N TYR A 274 14.42 0.74 -15.90
CA TYR A 274 14.25 1.75 -16.95
C TYR A 274 12.81 2.28 -17.04
N MET A 275 11.79 1.43 -16.91
CA MET A 275 10.39 1.89 -16.93
C MET A 275 10.08 2.87 -15.80
N PRO A 276 10.39 2.56 -14.51
CA PRO A 276 10.19 3.51 -13.43
C PRO A 276 11.01 4.80 -13.61
N LEU A 277 12.24 4.72 -14.11
CA LEU A 277 13.05 5.90 -14.41
C LEU A 277 12.38 6.80 -15.46
N ILE A 278 11.96 6.23 -16.59
CA ILE A 278 11.28 6.99 -17.65
C ILE A 278 9.97 7.57 -17.13
N GLY A 279 9.17 6.78 -16.39
CA GLY A 279 7.93 7.25 -15.79
C GLY A 279 8.13 8.42 -14.82
N SER A 280 9.18 8.37 -13.98
CA SER A 280 9.50 9.46 -13.05
C SER A 280 10.01 10.71 -13.75
N VAL A 281 10.80 10.58 -14.82
CA VAL A 281 11.21 11.73 -15.64
C VAL A 281 10.02 12.38 -16.33
N ILE A 282 9.14 11.59 -16.93
CA ILE A 282 7.90 12.09 -17.56
C ILE A 282 7.05 12.82 -16.53
N TYR A 283 6.83 12.21 -15.35
CA TYR A 283 6.05 12.83 -14.28
C TYR A 283 6.68 14.13 -13.78
N LEU A 284 8.00 14.15 -13.60
CA LEU A 284 8.73 15.36 -13.21
C LEU A 284 8.54 16.49 -14.22
N ILE A 285 8.64 16.19 -15.52
CA ILE A 285 8.40 17.19 -16.57
C ILE A 285 6.96 17.70 -16.50
N ILE A 286 5.99 16.80 -16.40
CA ILE A 286 4.57 17.15 -16.32
C ILE A 286 4.26 18.06 -15.13
N ILE A 287 4.79 17.74 -13.94
CA ILE A 287 4.50 18.50 -12.72
C ILE A 287 5.12 19.91 -12.76
N MET A 288 6.15 20.12 -13.57
CA MET A 288 6.74 21.45 -13.76
C MET A 288 5.85 22.39 -14.58
N TYR A 289 4.98 21.84 -15.45
CA TYR A 289 4.03 22.64 -16.26
C TYR A 289 2.75 23.04 -15.52
N GLY A 290 2.44 22.42 -14.38
CA GLY A 290 1.30 22.76 -13.54
C GLY A 290 -0.09 22.48 -14.11
N ASN A 291 -0.23 21.76 -15.25
CA ASN A 291 -1.53 21.41 -15.83
C ASN A 291 -2.15 20.22 -15.09
N ILE A 292 -3.33 20.42 -14.50
CA ILE A 292 -4.04 19.44 -13.65
C ILE A 292 -4.30 18.12 -14.38
N TYR A 293 -4.78 18.17 -15.62
CA TYR A 293 -5.11 16.96 -16.39
C TYR A 293 -3.85 16.18 -16.79
N PHE A 294 -2.77 16.90 -17.14
CA PHE A 294 -1.49 16.25 -17.40
C PHE A 294 -0.89 15.65 -16.13
N ILE A 295 -1.07 16.28 -14.97
CA ILE A 295 -0.61 15.69 -13.68
C ILE A 295 -1.35 14.39 -13.39
N LEU A 296 -2.67 14.32 -13.63
CA LEU A 296 -3.45 13.08 -13.50
C LEU A 296 -2.95 11.99 -14.46
N LEU A 297 -2.70 12.33 -15.71
CA LEU A 297 -2.09 11.41 -16.68
C LEU A 297 -0.69 10.98 -16.25
N GLY A 298 0.09 11.91 -15.71
CA GLY A 298 1.41 11.62 -15.14
C GLY A 298 1.37 10.63 -13.99
N LEU A 299 0.38 10.75 -13.07
CA LEU A 299 0.16 9.79 -11.98
C LEU A 299 -0.18 8.40 -12.51
N LEU A 300 -1.00 8.31 -13.55
CA LEU A 300 -1.32 7.03 -14.21
C LEU A 300 -0.07 6.39 -14.82
N ILE A 301 0.72 7.16 -15.57
CA ILE A 301 1.97 6.68 -16.18
C ILE A 301 2.96 6.26 -15.11
N LEU A 302 3.11 7.07 -14.05
CA LEU A 302 4.03 6.79 -12.96
C LEU A 302 3.64 5.53 -12.18
N GLY A 303 2.35 5.38 -11.85
CA GLY A 303 1.81 4.19 -11.22
C GLY A 303 2.05 2.93 -12.04
N PHE A 304 1.78 2.97 -13.34
CA PHE A 304 2.05 1.88 -14.28
C PHE A 304 3.54 1.51 -14.35
N ALA A 305 4.38 2.51 -14.53
CA ALA A 305 5.82 2.32 -14.72
C ALA A 305 6.50 1.75 -13.46
N SER A 306 6.08 2.18 -12.26
CA SER A 306 6.68 1.77 -10.99
C SER A 306 6.04 0.55 -10.33
N ALA A 307 4.92 0.05 -10.85
CA ALA A 307 4.10 -1.01 -10.26
C ALA A 307 4.88 -2.28 -9.87
N ASN A 308 5.89 -2.63 -10.66
CA ASN A 308 6.68 -3.85 -10.48
C ASN A 308 8.03 -3.63 -9.78
N PHE A 309 8.35 -2.40 -9.37
CA PHE A 309 9.63 -2.11 -8.72
C PHE A 309 9.80 -2.90 -7.41
N PHE A 310 8.80 -2.84 -6.53
CA PHE A 310 8.84 -3.54 -5.24
C PHE A 310 9.10 -5.06 -5.37
N PRO A 311 8.31 -5.84 -6.15
CA PRO A 311 8.55 -7.28 -6.28
C PRO A 311 9.87 -7.60 -6.99
N ILE A 312 10.32 -6.77 -7.93
CA ILE A 312 11.60 -6.97 -8.61
C ILE A 312 12.76 -6.74 -7.65
N VAL A 313 12.74 -5.68 -6.85
CA VAL A 313 13.79 -5.43 -5.84
C VAL A 313 13.91 -6.60 -4.86
N ILE A 314 12.78 -7.12 -4.37
CA ILE A 314 12.78 -8.31 -3.49
C ILE A 314 13.39 -9.51 -4.21
N ARG A 315 12.96 -9.81 -5.43
CA ARG A 315 13.49 -10.95 -6.19
C ARG A 315 15.01 -10.84 -6.43
N VAL A 316 15.45 -9.67 -6.85
CA VAL A 316 16.88 -9.39 -7.08
C VAL A 316 17.69 -9.55 -5.78
N ALA A 317 17.17 -9.03 -4.67
CA ALA A 317 17.83 -9.15 -3.38
C ALA A 317 17.94 -10.62 -2.94
N LEU A 318 16.85 -11.38 -3.03
CA LEU A 318 16.81 -12.79 -2.63
C LEU A 318 17.70 -13.68 -3.51
N ASN A 319 17.80 -13.40 -4.80
CA ASN A 319 18.70 -14.13 -5.72
C ASN A 319 20.19 -13.84 -5.44
N ASN A 320 20.51 -12.80 -4.68
CA ASN A 320 21.90 -12.37 -4.39
C ASN A 320 22.24 -12.41 -2.90
N THR A 321 21.43 -13.08 -2.06
CA THR A 321 21.72 -13.26 -0.63
C THR A 321 22.39 -14.59 -0.35
N LYS A 322 23.17 -14.61 0.73
CA LYS A 322 23.70 -15.83 1.35
C LYS A 322 22.91 -16.23 2.59
N ASP A 323 22.05 -15.34 3.08
CA ASP A 323 21.16 -15.59 4.21
C ASP A 323 20.03 -16.56 3.85
N ASN A 324 19.37 -17.11 4.87
CA ASN A 324 18.12 -17.84 4.68
C ASN A 324 17.11 -16.94 3.98
N LEU A 325 16.47 -17.44 2.91
CA LEU A 325 15.55 -16.66 2.06
C LEU A 325 14.38 -16.07 2.85
N ASN A 326 13.84 -16.80 3.83
CA ASN A 326 12.73 -16.34 4.65
C ASN A 326 13.16 -15.17 5.55
N THR A 327 14.35 -15.27 6.16
CA THR A 327 14.93 -14.21 6.99
C THR A 327 15.24 -12.97 6.15
N ALA A 328 15.85 -13.15 4.97
CA ALA A 328 16.14 -12.06 4.05
C ALA A 328 14.87 -11.34 3.56
N ALA A 329 13.84 -12.08 3.18
CA ALA A 329 12.54 -11.53 2.77
C ALA A 329 11.86 -10.75 3.91
N ALA A 330 11.89 -11.29 5.13
CA ALA A 330 11.33 -10.62 6.31
C ALA A 330 12.08 -9.29 6.61
N ASN A 331 13.40 -9.27 6.52
CA ASN A 331 14.21 -8.08 6.72
C ASN A 331 13.93 -7.02 5.65
N LEU A 332 13.88 -7.41 4.37
CA LEU A 332 13.55 -6.53 3.24
C LEU A 332 12.19 -5.84 3.45
N SER A 333 11.17 -6.63 3.78
CA SER A 333 9.82 -6.11 3.99
C SER A 333 9.75 -5.21 5.23
N THR A 334 10.36 -5.62 6.36
CA THR A 334 10.32 -4.84 7.60
C THR A 334 10.98 -3.46 7.42
N ILE A 335 12.19 -3.42 6.85
CA ILE A 335 12.90 -2.15 6.63
C ILE A 335 12.20 -1.32 5.56
N GLY A 336 11.73 -1.95 4.47
CA GLY A 336 10.98 -1.27 3.43
C GLY A 336 9.72 -0.59 3.99
N PHE A 337 8.96 -1.28 4.82
CA PHE A 337 7.72 -0.75 5.41
C PHE A 337 7.93 0.37 6.44
N LEU A 338 9.13 0.50 7.03
CA LEU A 338 9.45 1.70 7.79
C LEU A 338 9.36 2.98 6.93
N GLY A 339 9.47 2.87 5.61
CA GLY A 339 9.22 3.97 4.69
C GLY A 339 7.81 4.53 4.80
N PHE A 340 6.79 3.67 4.93
CA PHE A 340 5.39 4.10 5.11
C PHE A 340 5.19 4.97 6.35
N LEU A 341 6.00 4.72 7.39
CA LEU A 341 5.98 5.49 8.62
C LEU A 341 6.59 6.88 8.44
N VAL A 342 7.71 6.95 7.74
CA VAL A 342 8.54 8.15 7.69
C VAL A 342 8.09 9.11 6.57
N GLY A 343 7.71 8.58 5.40
CA GLY A 343 7.40 9.37 4.22
C GLY A 343 6.27 10.38 4.42
N PRO A 344 5.05 9.94 4.77
CA PRO A 344 3.93 10.86 4.99
C PRO A 344 4.17 11.87 6.11
N ALA A 345 4.88 11.48 7.18
CA ALA A 345 5.22 12.37 8.28
C ALA A 345 6.16 13.52 7.86
N ILE A 346 7.16 13.18 7.03
CA ILE A 346 8.07 14.20 6.47
C ILE A 346 7.28 15.20 5.62
N VAL A 347 6.39 14.71 4.73
CA VAL A 347 5.57 15.61 3.91
C VAL A 347 4.64 16.45 4.77
N GLY A 348 4.02 15.86 5.79
CA GLY A 348 3.17 16.62 6.73
C GLY A 348 3.91 17.79 7.39
N TYR A 349 5.12 17.53 7.89
CA TYR A 349 5.95 18.56 8.52
C TYR A 349 6.45 19.62 7.51
N THR A 350 6.98 19.17 6.37
CA THR A 350 7.60 20.07 5.39
C THR A 350 6.58 20.85 4.56
N SER A 351 5.35 20.35 4.42
CA SER A 351 4.28 21.07 3.70
C SER A 351 3.78 22.32 4.43
N GLU A 352 3.99 22.44 5.74
CA GLU A 352 3.73 23.68 6.48
C GLU A 352 4.79 24.75 6.23
N ILE A 353 6.01 24.33 5.89
CA ILE A 353 7.13 25.25 5.66
C ILE A 353 7.17 25.70 4.19
N TYR A 354 6.94 24.77 3.27
CA TYR A 354 7.08 25.03 1.84
C TYR A 354 5.73 24.97 1.11
N SER A 355 5.20 23.79 0.85
CA SER A 355 3.89 23.46 0.27
C SER A 355 3.84 21.96 -0.05
N ILE A 356 2.66 21.38 -0.28
CA ILE A 356 2.53 20.01 -0.78
C ILE A 356 3.07 19.92 -2.22
N SER A 357 2.85 20.95 -3.03
CA SER A 357 3.38 21.03 -4.40
C SER A 357 4.91 20.95 -4.44
N ALA A 358 5.60 21.67 -3.53
CA ALA A 358 7.05 21.60 -3.43
C ALA A 358 7.52 20.19 -3.05
N ASN A 359 6.87 19.57 -2.06
CA ASN A 359 7.17 18.20 -1.64
C ASN A 359 6.98 17.18 -2.79
N THR A 360 5.91 17.31 -3.57
CA THR A 360 5.65 16.44 -4.73
C THR A 360 6.76 16.56 -5.79
N LYS A 361 7.26 17.76 -6.05
CA LYS A 361 8.42 17.99 -6.93
C LYS A 361 9.68 17.33 -6.38
N ILE A 362 9.97 17.50 -5.08
CA ILE A 362 11.12 16.86 -4.40
C ILE A 362 11.03 15.33 -4.50
N ILE A 363 9.86 14.75 -4.25
CA ILE A 363 9.63 13.31 -4.37
C ILE A 363 9.94 12.84 -5.80
N SER A 364 9.50 13.59 -6.81
CA SER A 364 9.75 13.25 -8.22
C SER A 364 11.26 13.25 -8.55
N PHE A 365 12.04 14.19 -8.01
CA PHE A 365 13.49 14.19 -8.11
C PHE A 365 14.10 12.98 -7.39
N ILE A 366 13.65 12.68 -6.16
CA ILE A 366 14.12 11.51 -5.40
C ILE A 366 13.92 10.23 -6.22
N TRP A 367 12.80 10.08 -6.92
CA TRP A 367 12.54 8.89 -7.73
C TRP A 367 13.47 8.78 -8.94
N VAL A 368 13.75 9.87 -9.63
CA VAL A 368 14.72 9.86 -10.75
C VAL A 368 16.08 9.35 -10.24
N PHE A 369 16.59 9.89 -9.13
CA PHE A 369 17.86 9.44 -8.55
C PHE A 369 17.78 8.01 -8.03
N LEU A 370 16.69 7.62 -7.35
CA LEU A 370 16.49 6.26 -6.85
C LEU A 370 16.65 5.22 -7.97
N PHE A 371 15.98 5.43 -9.09
CA PHE A 371 16.00 4.49 -10.21
C PHE A 371 17.33 4.52 -10.98
N ILE A 372 17.99 5.67 -11.08
CA ILE A 372 19.38 5.75 -11.61
C ILE A 372 20.32 4.93 -10.74
N PHE A 373 20.32 5.13 -9.42
CA PHE A 373 21.18 4.38 -8.51
C PHE A 373 20.86 2.89 -8.49
N PHE A 374 19.58 2.52 -8.59
CA PHE A 374 19.17 1.14 -8.72
C PHE A 374 19.74 0.48 -9.98
N LEU A 375 19.62 1.14 -11.14
CA LEU A 375 20.21 0.67 -12.41
C LEU A 375 21.74 0.54 -12.34
N ILE A 376 22.41 1.50 -11.71
CA ILE A 376 23.87 1.42 -11.47
C ILE A 376 24.19 0.19 -10.62
N THR A 377 23.43 -0.05 -9.55
CA THR A 377 23.60 -1.22 -8.68
C THR A 377 23.43 -2.53 -9.43
N LEU A 378 22.40 -2.64 -10.30
CA LEU A 378 22.19 -3.81 -11.14
C LEU A 378 23.37 -4.04 -12.11
N ASN A 379 23.89 -2.96 -12.74
CA ASN A 379 25.02 -3.03 -13.67
C ASN A 379 26.32 -3.47 -12.97
N LEU A 380 26.65 -2.87 -11.85
CA LEU A 380 27.86 -3.20 -11.08
C LEU A 380 27.85 -4.66 -10.60
N ARG A 381 26.70 -5.22 -10.31
CA ARG A 381 26.54 -6.60 -9.86
C ARG A 381 26.32 -7.59 -11.01
N LYS A 382 26.32 -7.14 -12.26
CA LYS A 382 26.04 -7.94 -13.46
C LYS A 382 24.70 -8.71 -13.39
N ILE A 383 23.70 -8.12 -12.73
CA ILE A 383 22.35 -8.68 -12.62
C ILE A 383 21.61 -8.36 -13.92
N LYS A 384 21.06 -9.40 -14.56
CA LYS A 384 20.35 -9.30 -15.84
C LYS A 384 18.88 -8.90 -15.67
#